data_3d4bc70d83e62795b65689eaa2f580c8
#
_entry.id   3d4bc70d83e62795b65689eaa2f580c8
#
_cell.length_a   1.000
_cell.length_b   1.000
_cell.length_c   1.000
_cell.angle_alpha   90.00
_cell.angle_beta   90.00
_cell.angle_gamma   90.00
#
_symmetry.space_group_name_H-M   'P 1'
#
loop_
_entity.id
_entity.type
_entity.pdbx_description
1 polymer ?
#
loop_
_entity_poly.entity_id
_entity_poly.type
_entity_poly.pdbx_seq_one_letter_code
_entity_poly.pdbx_strand_id
1 'polypeptide(L)'
;AVVEPTMNGIGGRSQILVRKTDGSFQSYNAMTEIPASYVSPDSVVSSGHGTIAIPGVVAGLVKLHEVHGSLPLETVMEGAIELAIKGFEILPGEAARHKLAYENIRGDVGLSAQMLKGDSILYQAGERLIQVDLSQTLTRIAETGGRDFYEGKTALRIAEDMSANGGFLTVEDLAKYRVLDGRIVTTQ
;
A
#
# COMPACT_ATOMS: atom_id res chain seq x y z
N ALA A 1 2.41 -4.95 -4.93
CA ALA A 1 1.03 -4.91 -4.41
C ALA A 1 0.10 -5.80 -5.23
N VAL A 2 0.15 -5.76 -6.57
CA VAL A 2 -0.81 -6.53 -7.39
C VAL A 2 -0.47 -8.01 -7.39
N VAL A 3 0.71 -8.39 -7.86
CA VAL A 3 1.07 -9.80 -8.13
C VAL A 3 1.67 -10.55 -6.93
N GLU A 4 1.93 -9.88 -5.84
CA GLU A 4 2.40 -10.45 -4.56
C GLU A 4 1.66 -9.81 -3.37
N PRO A 5 0.34 -9.97 -3.28
CA PRO A 5 -0.47 -9.27 -2.28
C PRO A 5 -0.17 -9.68 -0.84
N THR A 6 0.40 -10.87 -0.61
CA THR A 6 0.82 -11.30 0.73
C THR A 6 2.15 -10.71 1.19
N MET A 7 2.95 -10.15 0.28
CA MET A 7 4.30 -9.67 0.60
C MET A 7 4.41 -8.14 0.60
N ASN A 8 3.55 -7.45 -0.12
CA ASN A 8 3.58 -5.99 -0.20
C ASN A 8 2.23 -5.40 -0.55
N GLY A 9 2.05 -4.11 -0.24
CA GLY A 9 0.82 -3.38 -0.48
C GLY A 9 1.06 -1.88 -0.59
N ILE A 10 -0.02 -1.12 -0.81
CA ILE A 10 0.03 0.35 -0.89
C ILE A 10 -0.18 1.04 0.47
N GLY A 11 -0.46 0.28 1.52
CA GLY A 11 -0.66 0.77 2.90
C GLY A 11 0.61 0.77 3.77
N GLY A 12 1.78 0.52 3.19
CA GLY A 12 3.04 0.38 3.91
C GLY A 12 3.91 1.64 3.91
N ARG A 13 5.21 1.39 4.03
CA ARG A 13 6.27 2.41 4.11
C ARG A 13 7.36 2.14 3.09
N SER A 14 8.17 3.18 2.78
CA SER A 14 9.35 3.01 1.96
C SER A 14 10.49 3.95 2.39
N GLN A 15 11.71 3.49 2.17
CA GLN A 15 12.90 4.34 2.10
C GLN A 15 13.48 4.18 0.71
N ILE A 16 13.76 5.28 0.05
CA ILE A 16 14.14 5.30 -1.35
C ILE A 16 15.53 5.95 -1.46
N LEU A 17 16.45 5.28 -2.12
CA LEU A 17 17.76 5.80 -2.46
C LEU A 17 17.91 5.79 -3.98
N VAL A 18 18.20 6.96 -4.55
CA VAL A 18 18.42 7.15 -5.97
C VAL A 18 19.89 7.49 -6.22
N ARG A 19 20.54 6.73 -7.11
CA ARG A 19 21.83 7.12 -7.66
C ARG A 19 21.58 7.82 -8.99
N LYS A 20 21.96 9.09 -9.09
CA LYS A 20 21.82 9.90 -10.31
C LYS A 20 22.94 9.59 -11.31
N THR A 21 22.76 10.02 -12.55
CA THR A 21 23.73 9.82 -13.65
C THR A 21 25.06 10.50 -13.40
N ASP A 22 25.09 11.60 -12.64
CA ASP A 22 26.30 12.31 -12.22
C ASP A 22 27.05 11.62 -11.04
N GLY A 23 26.54 10.47 -10.58
CA GLY A 23 27.09 9.71 -9.46
C GLY A 23 26.65 10.18 -8.09
N SER A 24 25.93 11.30 -7.96
CA SER A 24 25.38 11.76 -6.69
C SER A 24 24.19 10.91 -6.26
N PHE A 25 23.86 10.98 -4.98
CA PHE A 25 22.74 10.26 -4.40
C PHE A 25 21.67 11.22 -3.88
N GLN A 26 20.42 10.79 -3.92
CA GLN A 26 19.29 11.45 -3.27
C GLN A 26 18.47 10.39 -2.54
N SER A 27 17.98 10.72 -1.36
CA SER A 27 17.20 9.80 -0.54
C SER A 27 15.87 10.43 -0.13
N TYR A 28 14.83 9.59 -0.08
CA TYR A 28 13.50 9.99 0.39
C TYR A 28 13.09 9.08 1.54
N ASN A 29 12.60 9.69 2.61
CA ASN A 29 12.05 9.00 3.75
C ASN A 29 10.52 9.06 3.68
N ALA A 30 9.91 7.95 3.31
CA ALA A 30 8.47 7.74 3.26
C ALA A 30 8.07 6.62 4.24
N MET A 31 8.58 6.72 5.47
CA MET A 31 8.22 5.83 6.57
C MET A 31 6.81 6.12 7.06
N THR A 32 6.19 5.16 7.71
CA THR A 32 4.90 5.36 8.37
C THR A 32 5.04 6.33 9.54
N GLU A 33 4.00 7.12 9.78
CA GLU A 33 3.90 8.00 10.95
C GLU A 33 2.79 7.52 11.88
N ILE A 34 2.90 7.85 13.17
CA ILE A 34 1.90 7.50 14.17
C ILE A 34 0.73 8.50 14.06
N PRO A 35 -0.54 8.03 13.99
CA PRO A 35 -1.70 8.92 14.02
C PRO A 35 -1.71 9.82 15.26
N ALA A 36 -2.16 11.08 15.11
CA ALA A 36 -2.12 12.06 16.20
C ALA A 36 -2.97 11.65 17.43
N SER A 37 -4.03 10.90 17.19
CA SER A 37 -4.93 10.41 18.25
C SER A 37 -4.53 9.08 18.87
N TYR A 38 -3.37 8.51 18.45
CA TYR A 38 -2.94 7.19 18.93
C TYR A 38 -2.72 7.18 20.44
N VAL A 39 -3.33 6.19 21.09
CA VAL A 39 -3.13 5.89 22.50
C VAL A 39 -2.47 4.52 22.61
N SER A 40 -1.31 4.47 23.27
CA SER A 40 -0.61 3.21 23.49
C SER A 40 -1.43 2.29 24.40
N PRO A 41 -1.74 1.07 24.00
CA PRO A 41 -2.44 0.14 24.84
C PRO A 41 -1.54 -0.38 25.99
N ASP A 42 -2.16 -0.83 27.09
CA ASP A 42 -1.45 -1.42 28.24
C ASP A 42 -0.75 -2.75 27.91
N SER A 43 -1.18 -3.42 26.84
CA SER A 43 -0.61 -4.68 26.38
C SER A 43 -0.15 -4.57 24.92
N VAL A 44 0.82 -5.41 24.53
CA VAL A 44 1.30 -5.47 23.15
C VAL A 44 0.20 -5.99 22.23
N VAL A 45 -0.20 -5.16 21.25
CA VAL A 45 -1.14 -5.52 20.19
C VAL A 45 -0.34 -5.65 18.89
N SER A 46 -0.40 -6.80 18.23
CA SER A 46 0.41 -7.12 17.04
C SER A 46 -0.35 -7.03 15.72
N SER A 47 -1.67 -6.86 15.74
CA SER A 47 -2.53 -6.85 14.55
C SER A 47 -3.82 -6.09 14.78
N GLY A 48 -4.56 -5.84 13.70
CA GLY A 48 -5.84 -5.13 13.72
C GLY A 48 -5.71 -3.62 13.51
N HIS A 49 -6.84 -2.93 13.36
CA HIS A 49 -6.92 -1.53 12.98
C HIS A 49 -6.19 -0.57 13.94
N GLY A 50 -6.13 -0.91 15.24
CA GLY A 50 -5.39 -0.13 16.24
C GLY A 50 -3.87 -0.11 16.06
N THR A 51 -3.31 -0.96 15.18
CA THR A 51 -1.86 -1.01 14.89
C THR A 51 -1.48 -0.35 13.56
N ILE A 52 -2.46 0.17 12.82
CA ILE A 52 -2.23 0.75 11.50
C ILE A 52 -1.75 2.20 11.65
N ALA A 53 -0.59 2.46 11.06
CA ALA A 53 0.03 3.77 11.01
C ALA A 53 -0.29 4.50 9.69
N ILE A 54 -0.02 5.80 9.61
CA ILE A 54 -0.19 6.60 8.41
C ILE A 54 0.74 6.06 7.32
N PRO A 55 0.22 5.59 6.17
CA PRO A 55 1.03 4.96 5.14
C PRO A 55 1.84 5.97 4.33
N GLY A 56 3.12 5.64 4.05
CA GLY A 56 4.01 6.53 3.30
C GLY A 56 4.34 6.06 1.89
N VAL A 57 4.15 4.78 1.56
CA VAL A 57 4.67 4.20 0.32
C VAL A 57 4.14 4.90 -0.94
N VAL A 58 2.86 5.24 -1.00
CA VAL A 58 2.25 5.93 -2.16
C VAL A 58 2.88 7.31 -2.35
N ALA A 59 2.95 8.11 -1.28
CA ALA A 59 3.60 9.44 -1.34
C ALA A 59 5.07 9.34 -1.75
N GLY A 60 5.80 8.35 -1.21
CA GLY A 60 7.21 8.14 -1.55
C GLY A 60 7.42 7.79 -3.02
N LEU A 61 6.61 6.91 -3.59
CA LEU A 61 6.69 6.52 -5.00
C LEU A 61 6.26 7.65 -5.93
N VAL A 62 5.20 8.39 -5.58
CA VAL A 62 4.77 9.57 -6.33
C VAL A 62 5.87 10.64 -6.30
N LYS A 63 6.45 10.92 -5.12
CA LYS A 63 7.55 11.88 -4.99
C LYS A 63 8.78 11.47 -5.83
N LEU A 64 9.12 10.19 -5.83
CA LEU A 64 10.18 9.64 -6.69
C LEU A 64 9.87 9.90 -8.17
N HIS A 65 8.63 9.64 -8.59
CA HIS A 65 8.19 9.87 -9.96
C HIS A 65 8.20 11.35 -10.34
N GLU A 66 7.68 12.25 -9.48
CA GLU A 66 7.67 13.70 -9.71
C GLU A 66 9.07 14.28 -9.95
N VAL A 67 10.08 13.77 -9.24
CA VAL A 67 11.46 14.32 -9.31
C VAL A 67 12.30 13.64 -10.39
N HIS A 68 12.09 12.36 -10.65
CA HIS A 68 12.96 11.55 -11.51
C HIS A 68 12.23 10.87 -12.67
N GLY A 69 10.90 10.90 -12.69
CA GLY A 69 10.10 10.30 -13.75
C GLY A 69 10.21 11.08 -15.07
N SER A 70 10.17 10.36 -16.18
CA SER A 70 10.20 10.94 -17.55
C SER A 70 8.92 10.67 -18.33
N LEU A 71 8.09 9.72 -17.87
CA LEU A 71 6.81 9.38 -18.47
C LEU A 71 5.67 9.87 -17.58
N PRO A 72 4.46 10.11 -18.10
CA PRO A 72 3.26 10.36 -17.28
C PRO A 72 3.03 9.24 -16.26
N LEU A 73 2.55 9.57 -15.06
CA LEU A 73 2.31 8.58 -13.99
C LEU A 73 1.31 7.52 -14.41
N GLU A 74 0.28 7.92 -15.16
CA GLU A 74 -0.72 7.02 -15.74
C GLU A 74 -0.07 5.94 -16.62
N THR A 75 0.88 6.35 -17.47
CA THR A 75 1.61 5.42 -18.34
C THR A 75 2.47 4.43 -17.52
N VAL A 76 3.12 4.93 -16.46
CA VAL A 76 3.95 4.07 -15.58
C VAL A 76 3.09 3.07 -14.80
N MET A 77 1.88 3.45 -14.41
CA MET A 77 0.98 2.62 -13.62
C MET A 77 0.06 1.71 -14.44
N GLU A 78 -0.05 1.93 -15.76
CA GLU A 78 -0.98 1.22 -16.66
C GLU A 78 -0.89 -0.31 -16.51
N GLY A 79 0.33 -0.87 -16.57
CA GLY A 79 0.53 -2.32 -16.45
C GLY A 79 0.06 -2.89 -15.11
N ALA A 80 0.24 -2.16 -14.00
CA ALA A 80 -0.22 -2.59 -12.69
C ALA A 80 -1.75 -2.53 -12.59
N ILE A 81 -2.37 -1.46 -13.13
CA ILE A 81 -3.83 -1.30 -13.18
C ILE A 81 -4.44 -2.41 -14.04
N GLU A 82 -3.85 -2.69 -15.20
CA GLU A 82 -4.30 -3.74 -16.11
C GLU A 82 -4.24 -5.13 -15.47
N LEU A 83 -3.14 -5.47 -14.80
CA LEU A 83 -3.01 -6.73 -14.05
C LEU A 83 -4.00 -6.83 -12.89
N ALA A 84 -4.33 -5.74 -12.23
CA ALA A 84 -5.32 -5.74 -11.16
C ALA A 84 -6.74 -5.98 -11.70
N ILE A 85 -7.14 -5.31 -12.79
CA ILE A 85 -8.51 -5.43 -13.35
C ILE A 85 -8.73 -6.68 -14.18
N LYS A 86 -7.72 -7.10 -14.99
CA LYS A 86 -7.81 -8.32 -15.82
C LYS A 86 -7.44 -9.59 -15.04
N GLY A 87 -6.82 -9.40 -13.88
CA GLY A 87 -6.28 -10.47 -13.06
C GLY A 87 -4.95 -11.02 -13.57
N PHE A 88 -4.22 -11.62 -12.65
CA PHE A 88 -2.95 -12.32 -12.93
C PHE A 88 -3.04 -13.78 -12.48
N GLU A 89 -2.22 -14.62 -13.07
CA GLU A 89 -2.12 -16.02 -12.68
C GLU A 89 -1.29 -16.15 -11.40
N ILE A 90 -1.86 -16.83 -10.39
CA ILE A 90 -1.18 -17.09 -9.13
C ILE A 90 -0.08 -18.12 -9.33
N LEU A 91 1.15 -17.73 -9.03
CA LEU A 91 2.31 -18.60 -9.08
C LEU A 91 2.36 -19.56 -7.87
N PRO A 92 3.04 -20.73 -7.99
CA PRO A 92 3.12 -21.68 -6.88
C PRO A 92 3.63 -21.10 -5.56
N GLY A 93 4.61 -20.20 -5.63
CA GLY A 93 5.16 -19.50 -4.44
C GLY A 93 4.13 -18.61 -3.77
N GLU A 94 3.29 -17.89 -4.54
CA GLU A 94 2.22 -17.06 -4.00
C GLU A 94 1.10 -17.90 -3.40
N ALA A 95 0.69 -18.99 -4.08
CA ALA A 95 -0.29 -19.92 -3.53
C ALA A 95 0.17 -20.54 -2.20
N ALA A 96 1.45 -20.84 -2.05
CA ALA A 96 2.02 -21.30 -0.78
C ALA A 96 1.95 -20.23 0.30
N ARG A 97 2.24 -18.97 -0.02
CA ARG A 97 2.11 -17.83 0.92
C ARG A 97 0.66 -17.58 1.33
N HIS A 98 -0.30 -17.65 0.39
CA HIS A 98 -1.73 -17.56 0.70
C HIS A 98 -2.15 -18.63 1.72
N LYS A 99 -1.65 -19.88 1.55
CA LYS A 99 -1.94 -20.96 2.49
C LYS A 99 -1.38 -20.68 3.88
N LEU A 100 -0.17 -20.14 3.98
CA LEU A 100 0.42 -19.75 5.28
C LEU A 100 -0.32 -18.58 5.94
N ALA A 101 -0.87 -17.66 5.16
CA ALA A 101 -1.61 -16.49 5.63
C ALA A 101 -3.12 -16.75 5.80
N TYR A 102 -3.60 -17.98 5.56
CA TYR A 102 -5.03 -18.29 5.45
C TYR A 102 -5.88 -17.81 6.63
N GLU A 103 -5.44 -18.05 7.86
CA GLU A 103 -6.21 -17.65 9.05
C GLU A 103 -6.29 -16.11 9.18
N ASN A 104 -5.23 -15.39 8.82
CA ASN A 104 -5.25 -13.92 8.80
C ASN A 104 -6.17 -13.40 7.68
N ILE A 105 -6.12 -14.00 6.48
CA ILE A 105 -6.98 -13.62 5.36
C ILE A 105 -8.45 -13.87 5.73
N ARG A 106 -8.76 -15.05 6.28
CA ARG A 106 -10.12 -15.43 6.68
C ARG A 106 -10.66 -14.59 7.84
N GLY A 107 -9.79 -14.15 8.74
CA GLY A 107 -10.14 -13.34 9.90
C GLY A 107 -10.45 -11.88 9.59
N ASP A 108 -10.16 -11.42 8.38
CA ASP A 108 -10.41 -10.04 7.93
C ASP A 108 -11.43 -10.03 6.80
N VAL A 109 -12.52 -9.26 6.98
CA VAL A 109 -13.64 -9.22 6.03
C VAL A 109 -13.20 -8.70 4.65
N GLY A 110 -12.36 -7.67 4.59
CA GLY A 110 -11.87 -7.10 3.35
C GLY A 110 -10.93 -8.06 2.61
N LEU A 111 -9.99 -8.67 3.35
CA LEU A 111 -9.07 -9.65 2.77
C LEU A 111 -9.80 -10.92 2.31
N SER A 112 -10.76 -11.44 3.09
CA SER A 112 -11.50 -12.64 2.72
C SER A 112 -12.32 -12.42 1.45
N ALA A 113 -13.00 -11.29 1.33
CA ALA A 113 -13.77 -10.95 0.12
C ALA A 113 -12.91 -10.84 -1.13
N GLN A 114 -11.64 -10.41 -1.00
CA GLN A 114 -10.74 -10.21 -2.13
C GLN A 114 -9.88 -11.44 -2.45
N MET A 115 -9.42 -12.16 -1.43
CA MET A 115 -8.39 -13.19 -1.54
C MET A 115 -8.93 -14.62 -1.47
N LEU A 116 -10.22 -14.80 -1.17
CA LEU A 116 -10.87 -16.10 -1.12
C LEU A 116 -12.01 -16.20 -2.14
N LYS A 117 -12.28 -17.40 -2.62
CA LYS A 117 -13.45 -17.72 -3.42
C LYS A 117 -14.58 -18.13 -2.46
N GLY A 118 -15.73 -17.44 -2.50
CA GLY A 118 -16.85 -17.72 -1.63
C GLY A 118 -16.49 -17.64 -0.13
N ASP A 119 -15.63 -16.68 0.23
CA ASP A 119 -15.20 -16.33 1.59
C ASP A 119 -14.43 -17.44 2.34
N SER A 120 -14.09 -18.55 1.69
CA SER A 120 -13.46 -19.68 2.41
C SER A 120 -12.42 -20.46 1.59
N ILE A 121 -12.40 -20.37 0.27
CA ILE A 121 -11.56 -21.21 -0.59
C ILE A 121 -10.39 -20.39 -1.14
N LEU A 122 -9.17 -20.81 -0.84
CA LEU A 122 -7.96 -20.22 -1.40
C LEU A 122 -7.88 -20.42 -2.91
N TYR A 123 -7.38 -19.41 -3.60
CA TYR A 123 -6.92 -19.56 -4.97
C TYR A 123 -5.71 -20.49 -5.03
N GLN A 124 -5.67 -21.38 -6.01
CA GLN A 124 -4.56 -22.31 -6.27
C GLN A 124 -3.60 -21.72 -7.32
N ALA A 125 -2.40 -22.28 -7.39
CA ALA A 125 -1.47 -21.98 -8.49
C ALA A 125 -2.12 -22.27 -9.85
N GLY A 126 -1.93 -21.37 -10.80
CA GLY A 126 -2.57 -21.40 -12.12
C GLY A 126 -3.97 -20.75 -12.17
N GLU A 127 -4.61 -20.49 -11.04
CA GLU A 127 -5.87 -19.75 -11.03
C GLU A 127 -5.63 -18.24 -11.13
N ARG A 128 -6.65 -17.54 -11.60
CA ARG A 128 -6.59 -16.08 -11.83
C ARG A 128 -7.22 -15.30 -10.67
N LEU A 129 -6.42 -14.42 -10.06
CA LEU A 129 -6.88 -13.47 -9.04
C LEU A 129 -7.15 -12.11 -9.68
N ILE A 130 -8.36 -11.58 -9.48
CA ILE A 130 -8.79 -10.26 -9.96
C ILE A 130 -8.99 -9.35 -8.74
N GLN A 131 -8.47 -8.12 -8.82
CA GLN A 131 -8.46 -7.17 -7.70
C GLN A 131 -9.11 -5.85 -8.15
N VAL A 132 -10.43 -5.86 -8.35
CA VAL A 132 -11.19 -4.72 -8.91
C VAL A 132 -11.02 -3.46 -8.06
N ASP A 133 -11.15 -3.57 -6.73
CA ASP A 133 -11.05 -2.41 -5.83
C ASP A 133 -9.63 -1.83 -5.81
N LEU A 134 -8.61 -2.69 -5.86
CA LEU A 134 -7.22 -2.24 -5.99
C LEU A 134 -7.01 -1.53 -7.34
N SER A 135 -7.55 -2.05 -8.44
CA SER A 135 -7.44 -1.39 -9.75
C SER A 135 -8.03 0.02 -9.75
N GLN A 136 -9.21 0.20 -9.14
CA GLN A 136 -9.85 1.50 -8.99
C GLN A 136 -9.03 2.46 -8.14
N THR A 137 -8.42 1.96 -7.07
CA THR A 137 -7.55 2.76 -6.20
C THR A 137 -6.27 3.18 -6.93
N LEU A 138 -5.63 2.26 -7.65
CA LEU A 138 -4.45 2.56 -8.47
C LEU A 138 -4.76 3.57 -9.58
N THR A 139 -5.94 3.45 -10.21
CA THR A 139 -6.40 4.41 -11.22
C THR A 139 -6.51 5.81 -10.63
N ARG A 140 -7.19 5.96 -9.48
CA ARG A 140 -7.27 7.27 -8.79
C ARG A 140 -5.90 7.83 -8.39
N ILE A 141 -4.98 6.98 -7.94
CA ILE A 141 -3.59 7.39 -7.64
C ILE A 141 -2.91 7.92 -8.91
N ALA A 142 -3.04 7.21 -10.03
CA ALA A 142 -2.45 7.62 -11.30
C ALA A 142 -3.01 8.98 -11.77
N GLU A 143 -4.33 9.14 -11.80
CA GLU A 143 -5.02 10.34 -12.29
C GLU A 143 -4.78 11.58 -11.42
N THR A 144 -4.54 11.41 -10.12
CA THR A 144 -4.44 12.53 -9.16
C THR A 144 -3.04 12.79 -8.65
N GLY A 145 -2.03 12.04 -9.12
CA GLY A 145 -0.68 12.13 -8.58
C GLY A 145 -0.63 11.73 -7.10
N GLY A 146 -1.42 10.70 -6.71
CA GLY A 146 -1.50 10.22 -5.33
C GLY A 146 -2.35 11.06 -4.38
N ARG A 147 -2.85 12.21 -4.80
CA ARG A 147 -3.62 13.14 -3.95
C ARG A 147 -4.91 12.51 -3.43
N ASP A 148 -5.62 11.70 -4.24
CA ASP A 148 -6.82 10.99 -3.81
C ASP A 148 -6.56 10.05 -2.61
N PHE A 149 -5.37 9.45 -2.54
CA PHE A 149 -5.01 8.53 -1.47
C PHE A 149 -4.90 9.23 -0.10
N TYR A 150 -4.50 10.52 -0.07
CA TYR A 150 -4.28 11.28 1.15
C TYR A 150 -5.37 12.33 1.45
N GLU A 151 -6.09 12.81 0.44
CA GLU A 151 -7.03 13.93 0.58
C GLU A 151 -8.39 13.68 -0.10
N GLY A 152 -8.52 12.58 -0.87
CA GLY A 152 -9.72 12.31 -1.67
C GLY A 152 -10.58 11.16 -1.17
N LYS A 153 -11.26 10.51 -2.10
CA LYS A 153 -12.20 9.40 -1.81
C LYS A 153 -11.53 8.22 -1.12
N THR A 154 -10.28 7.91 -1.47
CA THR A 154 -9.53 6.82 -0.83
C THR A 154 -9.22 7.17 0.63
N ALA A 155 -8.80 8.41 0.92
CA ALA A 155 -8.57 8.87 2.29
C ALA A 155 -9.84 8.77 3.16
N LEU A 156 -10.98 9.21 2.62
CA LEU A 156 -12.26 9.11 3.32
C LEU A 156 -12.62 7.67 3.67
N ARG A 157 -12.51 6.74 2.71
CA ARG A 157 -12.79 5.33 2.94
C ARG A 157 -11.87 4.68 3.99
N ILE A 158 -10.58 5.03 3.96
CA ILE A 158 -9.63 4.57 4.97
C ILE A 158 -10.06 5.04 6.36
N ALA A 159 -10.35 6.34 6.50
CA ALA A 159 -10.72 6.91 7.79
C ALA A 159 -12.08 6.38 8.31
N GLU A 160 -13.05 6.15 7.42
CA GLU A 160 -14.34 5.53 7.76
C GLU A 160 -14.16 4.10 8.29
N ASP A 161 -13.35 3.28 7.60
CA ASP A 161 -13.05 1.91 8.03
C ASP A 161 -12.27 1.90 9.36
N MET A 162 -11.28 2.76 9.52
CA MET A 162 -10.55 2.93 10.78
C MET A 162 -11.49 3.28 11.94
N SER A 163 -12.37 4.26 11.74
CA SER A 163 -13.33 4.70 12.75
C SER A 163 -14.32 3.59 13.15
N ALA A 164 -14.78 2.81 12.17
CA ALA A 164 -15.72 1.71 12.39
C ALA A 164 -15.10 0.52 13.16
N ASN A 165 -13.78 0.34 13.06
CA ASN A 165 -13.07 -0.83 13.59
C ASN A 165 -12.05 -0.50 14.69
N GLY A 166 -12.14 0.69 15.31
CA GLY A 166 -11.29 1.07 16.45
C GLY A 166 -9.84 1.42 16.08
N GLY A 167 -9.61 1.82 14.84
CA GLY A 167 -8.34 2.39 14.40
C GLY A 167 -8.22 3.88 14.74
N PHE A 168 -7.01 4.43 14.66
CA PHE A 168 -6.70 5.82 15.04
C PHE A 168 -6.50 6.75 13.85
N LEU A 169 -6.34 6.21 12.64
CA LEU A 169 -6.00 6.97 11.45
C LEU A 169 -7.19 7.80 10.96
N THR A 170 -6.98 9.12 10.84
CA THR A 170 -7.99 10.09 10.40
C THR A 170 -7.68 10.67 9.02
N VAL A 171 -8.65 11.36 8.40
CA VAL A 171 -8.45 12.11 7.16
C VAL A 171 -7.39 13.21 7.36
N GLU A 172 -7.40 13.86 8.51
CA GLU A 172 -6.44 14.92 8.85
C GLU A 172 -5.01 14.38 8.97
N ASP A 173 -4.83 13.18 9.50
CA ASP A 173 -3.52 12.52 9.57
C ASP A 173 -3.00 12.24 8.15
N LEU A 174 -3.85 11.67 7.28
CA LEU A 174 -3.51 11.41 5.88
C LEU A 174 -3.14 12.71 5.15
N ALA A 175 -3.97 13.75 5.25
CA ALA A 175 -3.77 15.03 4.57
C ALA A 175 -2.48 15.75 5.02
N LYS A 176 -2.02 15.52 6.24
CA LYS A 176 -0.79 16.10 6.79
C LYS A 176 0.48 15.32 6.44
N TYR A 177 0.35 14.08 5.97
CA TYR A 177 1.51 13.26 5.67
C TYR A 177 2.42 13.89 4.61
N ARG A 178 3.73 13.87 4.85
CA ARG A 178 4.74 14.41 3.92
C ARG A 178 5.95 13.49 3.85
N VAL A 179 6.46 13.30 2.64
CA VAL A 179 7.75 12.64 2.41
C VAL A 179 8.87 13.60 2.81
N LEU A 180 9.80 13.12 3.62
CA LEU A 180 10.96 13.89 4.05
C LEU A 180 12.19 13.53 3.20
N ASP A 181 13.13 14.47 3.09
CA ASP A 181 14.45 14.15 2.55
C ASP A 181 15.17 13.19 3.49
N GLY A 182 15.71 12.11 2.92
CA GLY A 182 16.44 11.11 3.67
C GLY A 182 17.91 11.51 3.87
N ARG A 183 18.47 11.07 5.00
CA ARG A 183 19.90 11.25 5.27
C ARG A 183 20.70 10.21 4.49
N ILE A 184 21.74 10.65 3.77
CA ILE A 184 22.70 9.78 3.08
C ILE A 184 23.92 9.62 3.95
N VAL A 185 24.32 8.38 4.19
CA VAL A 185 25.56 8.02 4.89
C VAL A 185 26.44 7.28 3.90
N THR A 186 27.66 7.75 3.69
CA THR A 186 28.69 7.08 2.89
C THR A 186 29.78 6.53 3.79
N THR A 187 30.26 5.33 3.49
CA THR A 187 31.47 4.75 4.09
C THR A 187 32.59 4.82 3.07
N GLN A 188 33.78 5.12 3.54
CA GLN A 188 35.00 5.02 2.76
C GLN A 188 35.57 3.63 2.84
#